data_30817be113eb686129e07e7c7b552e7a
#
_entry.id   30817be113eb686129e07e7c7b552e7a
#
_cell.length_a   1.000
_cell.length_b   1.000
_cell.length_c   1.000
_cell.angle_alpha   90.00
_cell.angle_beta   90.00
_cell.angle_gamma   90.00
#
_symmetry.space_group_name_H-M   'P 1'
#
loop_
_entity.id
_entity.type
_entity.pdbx_description
1 polymer ?
#
loop_
_entity_poly.entity_id
_entity_poly.type
_entity_poly.pdbx_seq_one_letter_code
_entity_poly.pdbx_strand_id
1 'polypeptide(L)'
;MPFSDATFDLVYAHGVVQYTANPRRLVEECRRVLQPGGHAIFQVYNRVSWLNGLSKLMKVGLEHDDAPVLLTFSIGEFRRLLDGFREVRVVPERFPVRSRLHGGWKGAVYNGLFVGTFNALPKALVRRFGWHLLAFCEK
;
A
#
# COMPACT_ATOMS: atom_id res chain seq x y z
N MET A 1 -12.20 -0.93 -19.15
CA MET A 1 -10.99 -1.31 -19.93
C MET A 1 -11.44 -1.93 -21.26
N PRO A 2 -10.68 -1.80 -22.36
CA PRO A 2 -11.09 -2.31 -23.69
C PRO A 2 -10.80 -3.81 -23.85
N PHE A 3 -10.99 -4.58 -22.80
CA PHE A 3 -10.81 -6.03 -22.81
C PHE A 3 -12.13 -6.73 -22.52
N SER A 4 -12.32 -7.92 -23.10
CA SER A 4 -13.48 -8.77 -22.84
C SER A 4 -13.46 -9.30 -21.41
N ASP A 5 -14.62 -9.79 -20.94
CA ASP A 5 -14.72 -10.49 -19.66
C ASP A 5 -13.84 -11.75 -19.67
N ALA A 6 -13.34 -12.13 -18.50
CA ALA A 6 -12.62 -13.39 -18.31
C ALA A 6 -11.46 -13.60 -19.31
N THR A 7 -10.65 -12.57 -19.55
CA THR A 7 -9.55 -12.61 -20.51
C THR A 7 -8.22 -13.02 -19.87
N PHE A 8 -7.97 -12.60 -18.61
CA PHE A 8 -6.67 -12.73 -17.96
C PHE A 8 -6.73 -13.70 -16.78
N ASP A 9 -5.67 -14.42 -16.56
CA ASP A 9 -5.41 -15.23 -15.37
C ASP A 9 -4.80 -14.42 -14.22
N LEU A 10 -4.11 -13.31 -14.54
CA LEU A 10 -3.49 -12.41 -13.56
C LEU A 10 -3.69 -10.94 -13.95
N VAL A 11 -4.10 -10.13 -12.97
CA VAL A 11 -4.09 -8.66 -13.04
C VAL A 11 -3.15 -8.11 -11.97
N TYR A 12 -2.22 -7.27 -12.37
CA TYR A 12 -1.26 -6.62 -11.46
C TYR A 12 -1.41 -5.10 -11.54
N ALA A 13 -1.86 -4.48 -10.45
CA ALA A 13 -2.08 -3.03 -10.33
C ALA A 13 -1.29 -2.45 -9.14
N HIS A 14 0.01 -2.26 -9.36
CA HIS A 14 0.92 -1.68 -8.38
C HIS A 14 1.02 -0.17 -8.57
N GLY A 15 0.68 0.60 -7.54
CA GLY A 15 0.76 2.05 -7.60
C GLY A 15 -0.25 2.71 -8.55
N VAL A 16 -1.42 2.10 -8.77
CA VAL A 16 -2.44 2.60 -9.71
C VAL A 16 -3.72 3.03 -8.99
N VAL A 17 -4.21 2.19 -8.10
CA VAL A 17 -5.51 2.37 -7.44
C VAL A 17 -5.62 3.69 -6.69
N GLN A 18 -4.54 4.13 -6.06
CA GLN A 18 -4.49 5.38 -5.29
C GLN A 18 -4.51 6.66 -6.14
N TYR A 19 -4.27 6.57 -7.44
CA TYR A 19 -4.25 7.72 -8.34
C TYR A 19 -5.51 7.82 -9.23
N THR A 20 -6.51 6.98 -9.00
CA THR A 20 -7.77 7.05 -9.73
C THR A 20 -8.85 7.76 -8.92
N ALA A 21 -9.68 8.55 -9.62
CA ALA A 21 -10.84 9.21 -9.00
C ALA A 21 -11.93 8.20 -8.57
N ASN A 22 -11.98 7.01 -9.17
CA ASN A 22 -12.95 5.98 -8.83
C ASN A 22 -12.27 4.60 -8.66
N PRO A 23 -11.67 4.35 -7.47
CA PRO A 23 -10.97 3.11 -7.20
C PRO A 23 -11.88 1.87 -7.23
N ARG A 24 -13.17 2.01 -6.84
CA ARG A 24 -14.13 0.90 -6.88
C ARG A 24 -14.34 0.43 -8.32
N ARG A 25 -14.62 1.35 -9.23
CA ARG A 25 -14.81 1.01 -10.66
C ARG A 25 -13.57 0.37 -11.28
N LEU A 26 -12.37 0.85 -10.91
CA LEU A 26 -11.12 0.23 -11.37
C LEU A 26 -11.00 -1.21 -10.89
N VAL A 27 -11.27 -1.48 -9.61
CA VAL A 27 -11.20 -2.82 -9.02
C VAL A 27 -12.26 -3.75 -9.64
N GLU A 28 -13.49 -3.26 -9.83
CA GLU A 28 -14.55 -4.01 -10.52
C GLU A 28 -14.15 -4.38 -11.94
N GLU A 29 -13.55 -3.46 -12.70
CA GLU A 29 -13.04 -3.74 -14.04
C GLU A 29 -11.87 -4.74 -14.04
N CYS A 30 -10.95 -4.65 -13.07
CA CYS A 30 -9.90 -5.65 -12.90
C CYS A 30 -10.50 -7.05 -12.65
N ARG A 31 -11.53 -7.12 -11.79
CA ARG A 31 -12.23 -8.36 -11.51
C ARG A 31 -13.01 -8.88 -12.73
N ARG A 32 -13.65 -8.00 -13.51
CA ARG A 32 -14.40 -8.37 -14.71
C ARG A 32 -13.52 -9.08 -15.72
N VAL A 33 -12.35 -8.53 -16.00
CA VAL A 33 -11.43 -9.07 -17.02
C VAL A 33 -10.68 -10.33 -16.58
N LEU A 34 -10.66 -10.65 -15.28
CA LEU A 34 -10.10 -11.90 -14.76
C LEU A 34 -10.98 -13.09 -15.08
N GLN A 35 -10.35 -14.22 -15.39
CA GLN A 35 -11.00 -15.53 -15.49
C GLN A 35 -11.51 -16.00 -14.12
N PRO A 36 -12.49 -16.89 -14.03
CA PRO A 36 -12.83 -17.59 -12.79
C PRO A 36 -11.59 -18.30 -12.22
N GLY A 37 -11.29 -18.08 -10.93
CA GLY A 37 -10.07 -18.56 -10.28
C GLY A 37 -8.80 -17.78 -10.61
N GLY A 38 -8.90 -16.74 -11.45
CA GLY A 38 -7.80 -15.81 -11.74
C GLY A 38 -7.46 -14.93 -10.55
N HIS A 39 -6.24 -14.40 -10.54
CA HIS A 39 -5.67 -13.67 -9.41
C HIS A 39 -5.50 -12.18 -9.70
N ALA A 40 -5.67 -11.35 -8.70
CA ALA A 40 -5.30 -9.94 -8.75
C ALA A 40 -4.32 -9.58 -7.63
N ILE A 41 -3.35 -8.72 -7.96
CA ILE A 41 -2.43 -8.12 -6.99
C ILE A 41 -2.60 -6.61 -7.06
N PHE A 42 -3.02 -6.02 -5.94
CA PHE A 42 -3.16 -4.58 -5.81
C PHE A 42 -2.19 -4.03 -4.77
N GLN A 43 -1.64 -2.84 -5.03
CA GLN A 43 -0.84 -2.11 -4.04
C GLN A 43 -1.36 -0.69 -3.90
N VAL A 44 -1.49 -0.23 -2.64
CA VAL A 44 -1.89 1.13 -2.27
C VAL A 44 -1.05 1.66 -1.11
N TYR A 45 -1.14 2.98 -0.85
CA TYR A 45 -0.53 3.60 0.32
C TYR A 45 -1.36 3.40 1.58
N ASN A 46 -0.69 3.03 2.67
CA ASN A 46 -1.31 2.87 3.97
C ASN A 46 -1.39 4.21 4.71
N ARG A 47 -2.62 4.70 4.95
CA ARG A 47 -2.86 5.93 5.69
C ARG A 47 -2.33 5.89 7.14
N VAL A 48 -2.35 4.72 7.77
CA VAL A 48 -1.88 4.50 9.15
C VAL A 48 -0.44 3.97 9.16
N SER A 49 0.40 4.47 8.23
CA SER A 49 1.78 4.01 8.14
C SER A 49 2.73 4.80 9.03
N TRP A 50 3.88 4.16 9.32
CA TRP A 50 4.99 4.82 10.01
C TRP A 50 5.48 6.07 9.27
N LEU A 51 5.48 6.04 7.93
CA LEU A 51 5.97 7.15 7.10
C LEU A 51 5.01 8.34 7.14
N ASN A 52 3.69 8.11 7.09
CA ASN A 52 2.70 9.17 7.27
C ASN A 52 2.78 9.81 8.67
N GLY A 53 3.03 9.01 9.70
CA GLY A 53 3.25 9.52 11.06
C GLY A 53 4.48 10.42 11.14
N LEU A 54 5.60 9.96 10.58
CA LEU A 54 6.86 10.68 10.56
C LEU A 54 6.77 11.98 9.72
N SER A 55 6.16 11.93 8.53
CA SER A 55 5.95 13.08 7.65
C SER A 55 5.18 14.19 8.36
N LYS A 56 4.08 13.85 9.03
CA LYS A 56 3.28 14.82 9.81
C LYS A 56 4.09 15.41 10.97
N LEU A 57 4.85 14.59 11.69
CA LEU A 57 5.68 15.05 12.81
C LEU A 57 6.80 15.99 12.35
N MET A 58 7.42 15.69 11.23
CA MET A 58 8.54 16.47 10.67
C MET A 58 8.09 17.60 9.75
N LYS A 59 6.79 17.71 9.43
CA LYS A 59 6.22 18.68 8.47
C LYS A 59 6.91 18.59 7.09
N VAL A 60 7.21 17.38 6.64
CA VAL A 60 7.82 17.11 5.33
C VAL A 60 6.78 16.42 4.44
N GLY A 61 6.60 16.94 3.22
CA GLY A 61 5.73 16.31 2.23
C GLY A 61 6.19 14.88 1.87
N LEU A 62 5.25 14.05 1.50
CA LEU A 62 5.53 12.71 0.99
C LEU A 62 5.72 12.73 -0.52
N GLU A 63 6.30 11.66 -1.06
CA GLU A 63 6.34 11.42 -2.52
C GLU A 63 4.93 11.56 -3.11
N HIS A 64 4.82 12.30 -4.20
CA HIS A 64 3.57 12.51 -4.95
C HIS A 64 2.46 13.33 -4.24
N ASP A 65 2.80 14.13 -3.24
CA ASP A 65 1.85 15.09 -2.64
C ASP A 65 1.30 16.12 -3.67
N ASP A 66 1.98 16.28 -4.81
CA ASP A 66 1.61 17.10 -5.95
C ASP A 66 0.66 16.40 -6.95
N ALA A 67 0.38 15.12 -6.75
CA ALA A 67 -0.53 14.39 -7.64
C ALA A 67 -1.96 14.95 -7.53
N PRO A 68 -2.68 15.13 -8.67
CA PRO A 68 -4.04 15.68 -8.67
C PRO A 68 -5.05 14.79 -7.92
N VAL A 69 -4.77 13.51 -7.81
CA VAL A 69 -5.51 12.56 -6.97
C VAL A 69 -4.49 11.67 -6.26
N LEU A 70 -4.54 11.65 -4.94
CA LEU A 70 -3.75 10.74 -4.13
C LEU A 70 -4.61 10.22 -2.98
N LEU A 71 -5.03 8.98 -3.08
CA LEU A 71 -5.82 8.30 -2.05
C LEU A 71 -4.91 7.45 -1.16
N THR A 72 -5.21 7.45 0.12
CA THR A 72 -4.57 6.56 1.10
C THR A 72 -5.65 5.74 1.80
N PHE A 73 -5.34 4.49 2.14
CA PHE A 73 -6.31 3.56 2.69
C PHE A 73 -5.85 3.01 4.04
N SER A 74 -6.78 2.81 4.95
CA SER A 74 -6.57 1.87 6.05
C SER A 74 -6.73 0.42 5.54
N ILE A 75 -6.23 -0.55 6.31
CA ILE A 75 -6.40 -1.98 5.96
C ILE A 75 -7.89 -2.35 5.80
N GLY A 76 -8.76 -1.82 6.68
CA GLY A 76 -10.18 -2.10 6.63
C GLY A 76 -10.89 -1.50 5.41
N GLU A 77 -10.53 -0.27 5.02
CA GLU A 77 -11.07 0.35 3.81
C GLU A 77 -10.60 -0.36 2.55
N PHE A 78 -9.33 -0.74 2.52
CA PHE A 78 -8.78 -1.47 1.38
C PHE A 78 -9.42 -2.85 1.23
N ARG A 79 -9.67 -3.58 2.32
CA ARG A 79 -10.44 -4.83 2.28
C ARG A 79 -11.85 -4.64 1.75
N ARG A 80 -12.58 -3.59 2.23
CA ARG A 80 -13.93 -3.29 1.73
C ARG A 80 -13.96 -2.90 0.25
N LEU A 81 -12.89 -2.30 -0.26
CA LEU A 81 -12.76 -2.02 -1.68
C LEU A 81 -12.67 -3.30 -2.51
N LEU A 82 -12.14 -4.37 -1.92
CA LEU A 82 -11.88 -5.67 -2.55
C LEU A 82 -12.93 -6.74 -2.22
N ASP A 83 -14.06 -6.37 -1.61
CA ASP A 83 -15.10 -7.31 -1.11
C ASP A 83 -15.76 -8.16 -2.21
N GLY A 84 -15.61 -7.80 -3.48
CA GLY A 84 -16.08 -8.59 -4.62
C GLY A 84 -15.22 -9.83 -4.95
N PHE A 85 -14.02 -9.98 -4.36
CA PHE A 85 -13.16 -11.15 -4.56
C PHE A 85 -13.48 -12.26 -3.54
N ARG A 86 -13.29 -13.52 -3.93
CA ARG A 86 -13.55 -14.68 -3.06
C ARG A 86 -12.58 -14.75 -1.90
N GLU A 87 -11.29 -14.54 -2.18
CA GLU A 87 -10.23 -14.49 -1.18
C GLU A 87 -9.48 -13.16 -1.26
N VAL A 88 -9.25 -12.55 -0.10
CA VAL A 88 -8.51 -11.29 0.01
C VAL A 88 -7.52 -11.37 1.16
N ARG A 89 -6.22 -11.41 0.84
CA ARG A 89 -5.13 -11.34 1.81
C ARG A 89 -4.40 -10.02 1.69
N VAL A 90 -4.55 -9.13 2.67
CA VAL A 90 -3.85 -7.84 2.73
C VAL A 90 -2.62 -7.95 3.61
N VAL A 91 -1.45 -7.61 3.04
CA VAL A 91 -0.15 -7.64 3.71
C VAL A 91 0.44 -6.24 3.71
N PRO A 92 0.63 -5.62 4.89
CA PRO A 92 1.38 -4.38 4.99
C PRO A 92 2.87 -4.63 4.73
N GLU A 93 3.50 -3.75 3.95
CA GLU A 93 4.90 -3.86 3.53
C GLU A 93 5.64 -2.52 3.63
N ARG A 94 6.93 -2.55 3.30
CA ARG A 94 7.83 -1.38 3.36
C ARG A 94 7.94 -0.79 4.75
N PHE A 95 8.63 -1.51 5.61
CA PHE A 95 8.99 -1.08 6.96
C PHE A 95 10.25 -0.20 6.95
N PRO A 96 10.50 0.59 8.01
CA PRO A 96 11.69 1.42 8.09
C PRO A 96 12.97 0.61 7.94
N VAL A 97 13.83 1.07 7.03
CA VAL A 97 15.18 0.51 6.84
C VAL A 97 16.22 1.58 7.10
N ARG A 98 17.44 1.17 7.43
CA ARG A 98 18.54 2.10 7.62
C ARG A 98 18.79 2.91 6.35
N SER A 99 18.73 4.23 6.47
CA SER A 99 19.05 5.13 5.37
C SER A 99 20.56 5.29 5.24
N ARG A 100 21.08 5.14 4.03
CA ARG A 100 22.46 5.48 3.65
C ARG A 100 22.56 6.88 3.06
N LEU A 101 21.43 7.49 2.72
CA LEU A 101 21.38 8.79 2.04
C LEU A 101 21.50 9.99 3.01
N HIS A 102 21.18 9.79 4.29
CA HIS A 102 21.25 10.83 5.29
C HIS A 102 22.52 10.65 6.12
N GLY A 103 23.54 11.44 5.82
CA GLY A 103 24.75 11.54 6.64
C GLY A 103 24.58 12.44 7.87
N GLY A 104 25.58 12.43 8.77
CA GLY A 104 25.62 13.29 9.92
C GLY A 104 24.64 12.89 11.04
N TRP A 105 24.42 13.82 12.00
CA TRP A 105 23.64 13.54 13.21
C TRP A 105 22.17 13.19 12.94
N LYS A 106 21.55 13.78 11.90
CA LYS A 106 20.15 13.48 11.51
C LYS A 106 20.00 12.01 11.06
N GLY A 107 20.97 11.52 10.27
CA GLY A 107 21.01 10.11 9.87
C GLY A 107 21.28 9.17 11.05
N ALA A 108 22.12 9.57 12.01
CA ALA A 108 22.37 8.81 13.22
C ALA A 108 21.10 8.70 14.09
N VAL A 109 20.36 9.80 14.27
CA VAL A 109 19.08 9.82 15.00
C VAL A 109 18.03 8.96 14.28
N TYR A 110 17.87 9.11 12.98
CA TYR A 110 16.94 8.28 12.22
C TYR A 110 17.27 6.80 12.30
N ASN A 111 18.52 6.43 12.03
CA ASN A 111 18.94 5.04 11.97
C ASN A 111 19.02 4.37 13.37
N GLY A 112 19.52 5.09 14.36
CA GLY A 112 19.71 4.58 15.72
C GLY A 112 18.41 4.59 16.52
N LEU A 113 17.78 5.75 16.63
CA LEU A 113 16.60 5.89 17.48
C LEU A 113 15.33 5.39 16.78
N PHE A 114 15.02 5.91 15.58
CA PHE A 114 13.75 5.58 14.94
C PHE A 114 13.73 4.16 14.37
N VAL A 115 14.67 3.81 13.49
CA VAL A 115 14.75 2.48 12.87
C VAL A 115 15.08 1.41 13.90
N GLY A 116 15.98 1.72 14.83
CA GLY A 116 16.36 0.80 15.92
C GLY A 116 15.18 0.47 16.83
N THR A 117 14.45 1.49 17.30
CA THR A 117 13.27 1.31 18.16
C THR A 117 12.15 0.57 17.40
N PHE A 118 11.87 0.96 16.15
CA PHE A 118 10.85 0.30 15.35
C PHE A 118 11.13 -1.20 15.14
N ASN A 119 12.39 -1.55 14.89
CA ASN A 119 12.79 -2.95 14.69
C ASN A 119 12.91 -3.75 16.00
N ALA A 120 13.06 -3.09 17.13
CA ALA A 120 13.06 -3.73 18.45
C ALA A 120 11.65 -4.07 18.96
N LEU A 121 10.61 -3.42 18.41
CA LEU A 121 9.22 -3.70 18.77
C LEU A 121 8.76 -5.06 18.23
N PRO A 122 7.86 -5.77 18.95
CA PRO A 122 7.27 -7.01 18.48
C PRO A 122 6.65 -6.83 17.09
N LYS A 123 6.99 -7.71 16.14
CA LYS A 123 6.49 -7.63 14.76
C LYS A 123 4.96 -7.57 14.66
N ALA A 124 4.26 -8.24 15.58
CA ALA A 124 2.80 -8.21 15.66
C ALA A 124 2.24 -6.79 15.86
N LEU A 125 2.93 -5.93 16.63
CA LEU A 125 2.53 -4.55 16.89
C LEU A 125 2.82 -3.61 15.72
N VAL A 126 3.97 -3.77 15.08
CA VAL A 126 4.42 -2.85 14.03
C VAL A 126 3.95 -3.25 12.64
N ARG A 127 3.53 -4.50 12.44
CA ARG A 127 3.16 -5.06 11.13
C ARG A 127 2.09 -4.22 10.39
N ARG A 128 1.12 -3.67 11.12
CA ARG A 128 0.05 -2.83 10.53
C ARG A 128 0.51 -1.46 10.03
N PHE A 129 1.71 -1.02 10.40
CA PHE A 129 2.25 0.30 10.08
C PHE A 129 3.16 0.32 8.86
N GLY A 130 3.22 -0.76 8.07
CA GLY A 130 3.93 -0.75 6.79
C GLY A 130 3.43 0.38 5.89
N TRP A 131 4.31 0.97 5.07
CA TRP A 131 3.99 2.09 4.19
C TRP A 131 3.03 1.71 3.07
N HIS A 132 3.18 0.52 2.53
CA HIS A 132 2.31 -0.03 1.51
C HIS A 132 1.36 -1.09 2.08
N LEU A 133 0.19 -1.21 1.47
CA LEU A 133 -0.70 -2.36 1.62
C LEU A 133 -0.69 -3.12 0.30
N LEU A 134 -0.25 -4.36 0.34
CA LEU A 134 -0.29 -5.28 -0.79
C LEU A 134 -1.46 -6.25 -0.59
N ALA A 135 -2.34 -6.37 -1.56
CA ALA A 135 -3.45 -7.31 -1.52
C ALA A 135 -3.29 -8.37 -2.59
N PHE A 136 -3.45 -9.62 -2.19
CA PHE A 136 -3.57 -10.78 -3.06
C PHE A 136 -5.02 -11.22 -3.04
N CYS A 137 -5.65 -11.31 -4.21
CA CYS A 137 -7.07 -11.58 -4.38
C CYS A 137 -7.27 -12.71 -5.37
N GLU A 138 -8.31 -13.53 -5.16
CA GLU A 138 -8.79 -14.56 -6.08
C GLU A 138 -10.24 -14.26 -6.51
N LYS A 139 -10.54 -14.39 -7.81
CA LYS A 139 -11.89 -14.19 -8.35
C LYS A 139 -12.80 -15.39 -8.15
#